data_113afe2b3847f765f3e9c6b9ef96143f
#
_entry.id   113afe2b3847f765f3e9c6b9ef96143f
#
_cell.length_a   1.000
_cell.length_b   1.000
_cell.length_c   1.000
_cell.angle_alpha   90.00
_cell.angle_beta   90.00
_cell.angle_gamma   90.00
#
_symmetry.space_group_name_H-M   'P 1'
#
loop_
_entity.id
_entity.type
_entity.pdbx_description
1 polymer ?
#
loop_
_entity_poly.entity_id
_entity_poly.type
_entity_poly.pdbx_seq_one_letter_code
_entity_poly.pdbx_strand_id
1 'polypeptide(L)'
;MKNTKVYVDFITEKLKKLLSIDSPTGYTKDAVAWLKAEYEAMGYAPVITTKGGLLVQLAKGCEGNGGVLVETHTDTLGGMVAEVKGNGRLRLTALGGMNPNNAEAENCIVIT
;
A
#
# COMPACT_ATOMS: atom_id res chain seq x y z
N MET A 1 15.54 18.06 23.07
CA MET A 1 15.68 17.31 21.78
C MET A 1 14.60 16.24 21.76
N LYS A 2 13.73 16.22 20.73
CA LYS A 2 12.76 15.13 20.57
C LYS A 2 13.54 13.81 20.38
N ASN A 3 13.13 12.76 21.05
CA ASN A 3 13.83 11.48 20.98
C ASN A 3 13.62 10.85 19.60
N THR A 4 14.51 11.11 18.66
CA THR A 4 14.47 10.63 17.28
C THR A 4 14.35 9.11 17.21
N LYS A 5 14.94 8.39 18.19
CA LYS A 5 14.88 6.93 18.26
C LYS A 5 13.45 6.40 18.32
N VAL A 6 12.57 7.04 19.11
CA VAL A 6 11.16 6.62 19.22
C VAL A 6 10.45 6.67 17.86
N TYR A 7 10.70 7.71 17.06
CA TYR A 7 10.12 7.82 15.73
C TYR A 7 10.69 6.77 14.77
N VAL A 8 11.99 6.53 14.82
CA VAL A 8 12.64 5.50 13.98
C VAL A 8 12.10 4.12 14.30
N ASP A 9 12.00 3.77 15.58
CA ASP A 9 11.48 2.47 16.03
C ASP A 9 10.02 2.29 15.57
N PHE A 10 9.17 3.32 15.76
CA PHE A 10 7.77 3.30 15.31
C PHE A 10 7.66 3.15 13.79
N ILE A 11 8.38 3.96 13.02
CA ILE A 11 8.35 3.91 11.55
C ILE A 11 8.82 2.53 11.07
N THR A 12 9.90 2.01 11.64
CA THR A 12 10.45 0.71 11.25
C THR A 12 9.47 -0.42 11.52
N GLU A 13 8.80 -0.42 12.66
CA GLU A 13 7.78 -1.41 13.00
C GLU A 13 6.62 -1.37 12.00
N LYS A 14 6.04 -0.18 11.80
CA LYS A 14 4.89 -0.01 10.91
C LYS A 14 5.22 -0.30 9.45
N LEU A 15 6.40 0.10 8.99
CA LEU A 15 6.86 -0.16 7.64
C LEU A 15 7.04 -1.65 7.38
N LYS A 16 7.68 -2.39 8.31
CA LYS A 16 7.82 -3.85 8.19
C LYS A 16 6.47 -4.54 8.09
N LYS A 17 5.49 -4.09 8.88
CA LYS A 17 4.15 -4.66 8.85
C LYS A 17 3.43 -4.35 7.55
N LEU A 18 3.47 -3.10 7.10
CA LEU A 18 2.82 -2.69 5.84
C LEU A 18 3.42 -3.44 4.65
N LEU A 19 4.75 -3.54 4.57
CA LEU A 19 5.44 -4.24 3.48
C LEU A 19 5.25 -5.77 3.52
N SER A 20 4.76 -6.34 4.61
CA SER A 20 4.38 -7.75 4.68
C SER A 20 2.99 -8.06 4.14
N ILE A 21 2.22 -7.04 3.77
CA ILE A 21 0.88 -7.17 3.19
C ILE A 21 1.00 -7.07 1.67
N ASP A 22 0.56 -8.11 0.96
CA ASP A 22 0.55 -8.10 -0.50
C ASP A 22 -0.37 -6.98 -1.01
N SER A 23 0.21 -6.04 -1.78
CA SER A 23 -0.53 -4.88 -2.28
C SER A 23 -0.11 -4.50 -3.70
N PRO A 24 -0.10 -5.44 -4.67
CA PRO A 24 0.22 -5.06 -6.05
C PRO A 24 -0.82 -4.05 -6.57
N THR A 25 -0.40 -3.18 -7.49
CA THR A 25 -1.26 -2.16 -8.09
C THR A 25 -2.59 -2.76 -8.56
N GLY A 26 -3.70 -2.19 -8.09
CA GLY A 26 -5.06 -2.71 -8.34
C GLY A 26 -5.57 -3.71 -7.29
N TYR A 27 -4.72 -4.20 -6.38
CA TYR A 27 -5.09 -5.09 -5.28
C TYR A 27 -4.52 -4.57 -3.95
N THR A 28 -4.98 -3.42 -3.50
CA THR A 28 -4.46 -2.73 -2.30
C THR A 28 -5.41 -2.80 -1.10
N LYS A 29 -6.54 -3.51 -1.23
CA LYS A 29 -7.62 -3.51 -0.22
C LYS A 29 -7.15 -3.89 1.18
N ASP A 30 -6.26 -4.89 1.29
CA ASP A 30 -5.81 -5.40 2.58
C ASP A 30 -4.81 -4.44 3.25
N ALA A 31 -3.91 -3.83 2.47
CA ALA A 31 -3.03 -2.78 2.95
C ALA A 31 -3.81 -1.54 3.41
N VAL A 32 -4.83 -1.12 2.64
CA VAL A 32 -5.71 0.01 3.00
C VAL A 32 -6.52 -0.31 4.24
N ALA A 33 -7.05 -1.53 4.38
CA ALA A 33 -7.79 -1.95 5.57
C ALA A 33 -6.91 -1.94 6.82
N TRP A 34 -5.68 -2.43 6.71
CA TRP A 34 -4.72 -2.39 7.80
C TRP A 34 -4.36 -0.95 8.19
N LEU A 35 -4.06 -0.07 7.22
CA LEU A 35 -3.78 1.34 7.47
C LEU A 35 -4.98 2.04 8.13
N LYS A 36 -6.20 1.74 7.69
CA LYS A 36 -7.42 2.27 8.30
C LYS A 36 -7.47 1.93 9.78
N ALA A 37 -7.27 0.67 10.13
CA ALA A 37 -7.28 0.21 11.53
C ALA A 37 -6.17 0.86 12.37
N GLU A 38 -4.97 1.06 11.81
CA GLU A 38 -3.87 1.74 12.49
C GLU A 38 -4.19 3.20 12.79
N TYR A 39 -4.76 3.93 11.83
CA TYR A 39 -5.18 5.32 12.07
C TYR A 39 -6.36 5.43 13.06
N GLU A 40 -7.31 4.50 13.01
CA GLU A 40 -8.40 4.42 14.00
C GLU A 40 -7.85 4.17 15.41
N ALA A 41 -6.88 3.28 15.56
CA ALA A 41 -6.22 3.01 16.84
C ALA A 41 -5.45 4.24 17.38
N MET A 42 -5.01 5.14 16.51
CA MET A 42 -4.41 6.43 16.89
C MET A 42 -5.45 7.52 17.18
N GLY A 43 -6.74 7.24 17.07
CA GLY A 43 -7.83 8.16 17.36
C GLY A 43 -8.26 9.05 16.18
N TYR A 44 -7.85 8.73 14.96
CA TYR A 44 -8.33 9.40 13.75
C TYR A 44 -9.60 8.74 13.20
N ALA A 45 -10.27 9.41 12.28
CA ALA A 45 -11.44 8.92 11.56
C ALA A 45 -11.14 8.81 10.05
N PRO A 46 -10.39 7.79 9.62
CA PRO A 46 -10.02 7.62 8.22
C PRO A 46 -11.24 7.24 7.36
N VAL A 47 -11.27 7.73 6.11
CA VAL A 47 -12.32 7.45 5.14
C VAL A 47 -11.70 6.75 3.93
N ILE A 48 -12.27 5.62 3.53
CA ILE A 48 -11.91 4.97 2.27
C ILE A 48 -12.66 5.69 1.13
N THR A 49 -11.91 6.18 0.16
CA THR A 49 -12.46 6.86 -1.01
C THR A 49 -13.07 5.86 -1.99
N THR A 50 -13.87 6.36 -2.94
CA THR A 50 -14.49 5.51 -3.98
C THR A 50 -13.47 4.74 -4.83
N LYS A 51 -12.25 5.26 -4.96
CA LYS A 51 -11.15 4.60 -5.68
C LYS A 51 -10.28 3.70 -4.79
N GLY A 52 -10.68 3.48 -3.54
CA GLY A 52 -9.94 2.62 -2.62
C GLY A 52 -8.75 3.28 -1.91
N GLY A 53 -8.53 4.59 -2.09
CA GLY A 53 -7.53 5.33 -1.32
C GLY A 53 -8.01 5.61 0.11
N LEU A 54 -7.08 5.84 1.03
CA LEU A 54 -7.37 6.21 2.41
C LEU A 54 -7.13 7.71 2.61
N LEU A 55 -8.16 8.43 3.04
CA LEU A 55 -8.07 9.83 3.42
C LEU A 55 -8.12 9.97 4.94
N VAL A 56 -7.13 10.64 5.51
CA VAL A 56 -7.03 10.87 6.95
C VAL A 56 -6.83 12.35 7.23
N GLN A 57 -7.75 12.93 7.98
CA GLN A 57 -7.62 14.31 8.44
C GLN A 57 -6.79 14.33 9.74
N LEU A 58 -5.55 14.81 9.64
CA LEU A 58 -4.60 14.81 10.76
C LEU A 58 -4.76 16.00 11.71
N ALA A 59 -5.34 17.10 11.27
CA ALA A 59 -5.55 18.30 12.07
C ALA A 59 -7.01 18.72 12.09
N LYS A 60 -7.50 19.15 13.25
CA LYS A 60 -8.83 19.75 13.39
C LYS A 60 -8.82 21.16 12.80
N GLY A 61 -9.93 21.59 12.20
CA GLY A 61 -10.07 22.96 11.69
C GLY A 61 -9.40 23.22 10.34
N CYS A 62 -8.96 22.17 9.65
CA CYS A 62 -8.48 22.25 8.25
C CYS A 62 -9.64 22.19 7.22
N GLU A 63 -10.86 22.42 7.69
CA GLU A 63 -12.05 22.48 6.84
C GLU A 63 -12.07 23.85 6.16
N GLY A 64 -11.70 23.89 4.89
CA GLY A 64 -11.72 25.11 4.10
C GLY A 64 -10.37 25.48 3.47
N ASN A 65 -10.18 26.76 3.19
CA ASN A 65 -9.02 27.28 2.48
C ASN A 65 -7.73 27.22 3.32
N GLY A 66 -6.70 26.53 2.84
CA GLY A 66 -5.35 26.63 3.38
C GLY A 66 -4.77 25.38 4.04
N GLY A 67 -5.34 24.21 3.81
CA GLY A 67 -4.76 22.93 4.26
C GLY A 67 -3.55 22.51 3.43
N VAL A 68 -2.70 21.65 4.01
CA VAL A 68 -1.63 20.96 3.31
C VAL A 68 -2.06 19.50 3.09
N LEU A 69 -2.09 19.07 1.83
CA LEU A 69 -2.29 17.68 1.47
C LEU A 69 -0.92 16.99 1.38
N VAL A 70 -0.75 15.91 2.14
CA VAL A 70 0.39 15.00 1.99
C VAL A 70 -0.12 13.74 1.31
N GLU A 71 0.43 13.42 0.15
CA GLU A 71 0.06 12.26 -0.64
C GLU A 71 1.19 11.24 -0.67
N THR A 72 0.84 9.96 -0.55
CA THR A 72 1.76 8.83 -0.65
C THR A 72 1.01 7.63 -1.21
N HIS A 73 1.74 6.62 -1.72
CA HIS A 73 1.16 5.39 -2.22
C HIS A 73 1.55 4.17 -1.40
N THR A 74 0.72 3.12 -1.42
CA THR A 74 0.93 1.86 -0.72
C THR A 74 1.06 0.68 -1.68
N ASP A 75 0.73 0.89 -2.95
CA ASP A 75 0.82 -0.18 -3.94
C ASP A 75 2.27 -0.50 -4.28
N THR A 76 2.49 -1.77 -4.53
CA THR A 76 3.79 -2.33 -4.88
C THR A 76 3.80 -2.79 -6.34
N LEU A 77 4.99 -3.00 -6.87
CA LEU A 77 5.18 -3.64 -8.16
C LEU A 77 4.61 -5.06 -8.14
N GLY A 78 4.19 -5.53 -9.30
CA GLY A 78 3.65 -6.88 -9.46
C GLY A 78 3.36 -7.23 -10.90
N GLY A 79 2.63 -8.30 -11.08
CA GLY A 79 2.16 -8.74 -12.40
C GLY A 79 0.68 -9.11 -12.34
N MET A 80 -0.04 -8.84 -13.41
CA MET A 80 -1.42 -9.29 -13.59
C MET A 80 -1.46 -10.42 -14.61
N VAL A 81 -2.21 -11.48 -14.30
CA VAL A 81 -2.40 -12.60 -15.24
C VAL A 81 -3.17 -12.11 -16.45
N ALA A 82 -2.51 -12.09 -17.60
CA ALA A 82 -3.11 -11.72 -18.88
C ALA A 82 -3.65 -12.94 -19.64
N GLU A 83 -3.09 -14.13 -19.40
CA GLU A 83 -3.50 -15.35 -20.07
C GLU A 83 -3.04 -16.59 -19.29
N VAL A 84 -3.90 -17.60 -19.23
CA VAL A 84 -3.54 -18.96 -18.83
C VAL A 84 -3.33 -19.77 -20.11
N LYS A 85 -2.08 -20.15 -20.40
CA LYS A 85 -1.74 -20.88 -21.62
C LYS A 85 -2.14 -22.35 -21.52
N GLY A 86 -2.37 -22.99 -22.67
CA GLY A 86 -2.77 -24.40 -22.72
C GLY A 86 -1.75 -25.38 -22.12
N ASN A 87 -0.51 -24.97 -21.91
CA ASN A 87 0.54 -25.75 -21.22
C ASN A 87 0.62 -25.47 -19.70
N GLY A 88 -0.36 -24.77 -19.12
CA GLY A 88 -0.41 -24.42 -17.71
C GLY A 88 0.46 -23.22 -17.29
N ARG A 89 1.20 -22.60 -18.20
CA ARG A 89 1.98 -21.40 -17.90
C ARG A 89 1.10 -20.16 -17.89
N LEU A 90 1.43 -19.21 -17.04
CA LEU A 90 0.79 -17.90 -17.01
C LEU A 90 1.57 -16.90 -17.86
N ARG A 91 0.85 -16.10 -18.63
CA ARG A 91 1.41 -14.88 -19.21
C ARG A 91 0.99 -13.72 -18.34
N LEU A 92 1.97 -12.95 -17.89
CA LEU A 92 1.75 -11.80 -17.03
C LEU A 92 1.94 -10.50 -17.82
N THR A 93 1.21 -9.46 -17.42
CA THR A 93 1.52 -8.07 -17.75
C THR A 93 2.10 -7.39 -16.52
N ALA A 94 3.10 -6.55 -16.69
CA ALA A 94 3.72 -5.82 -15.59
C ALA A 94 2.74 -4.78 -15.02
N LEU A 95 2.71 -4.67 -13.71
CA LEU A 95 2.04 -3.60 -12.98
C LEU A 95 3.09 -2.63 -12.45
N GLY A 96 2.90 -1.34 -12.75
CA GLY A 96 3.90 -0.32 -12.46
C GLY A 96 5.17 -0.49 -13.31
N GLY A 97 6.28 0.03 -12.82
CA GLY A 97 7.58 -0.03 -13.49
C GLY A 97 8.37 -1.32 -13.23
N MET A 98 7.71 -2.47 -13.08
CA MET A 98 8.39 -3.74 -12.83
C MET A 98 9.27 -4.14 -14.01
N ASN A 99 10.56 -4.31 -13.77
CA ASN A 99 11.46 -4.92 -14.74
C ASN A 99 11.32 -6.45 -14.66
N PRO A 100 10.99 -7.15 -15.77
CA PRO A 100 10.86 -8.61 -15.78
C PRO A 100 12.08 -9.36 -15.24
N ASN A 101 13.30 -8.83 -15.45
CA ASN A 101 14.52 -9.43 -14.93
C ASN A 101 14.55 -9.49 -13.39
N ASN A 102 13.83 -8.60 -12.70
CA ASN A 102 13.75 -8.61 -11.24
C ASN A 102 12.79 -9.69 -10.72
N ALA A 103 11.97 -10.27 -11.59
CA ALA A 103 11.05 -11.36 -11.25
C ALA A 103 11.59 -12.74 -11.66
N GLU A 104 12.70 -12.76 -12.39
CA GLU A 104 13.32 -14.01 -12.84
C GLU A 104 13.87 -14.80 -11.64
N ALA A 105 13.48 -16.06 -11.53
CA ALA A 105 13.84 -16.98 -10.44
C ALA A 105 13.33 -16.58 -9.03
N GLU A 106 12.47 -15.59 -8.92
CA GLU A 106 11.85 -15.20 -7.66
C GLU A 106 10.56 -15.98 -7.36
N ASN A 107 10.30 -16.20 -6.07
CA ASN A 107 9.03 -16.75 -5.64
C ASN A 107 7.93 -15.70 -5.79
N CYS A 108 6.76 -16.12 -6.25
CA CYS A 108 5.59 -15.25 -6.36
C CYS A 108 4.36 -15.89 -5.70
N ILE A 109 3.45 -15.03 -5.26
CA ILE A 109 2.13 -15.41 -4.79
C ILE A 109 1.14 -15.09 -5.90
N VAL A 110 0.31 -16.06 -6.28
CA VAL A 110 -0.80 -15.83 -7.20
C VAL A 110 -2.06 -15.63 -6.38
N ILE A 111 -2.67 -14.45 -6.50
CA ILE A 111 -3.93 -14.13 -5.84
C ILE A 111 -5.07 -14.49 -6.80
N THR A 112 -6.01 -15.33 -6.36
CA THR A 112 -7.16 -15.82 -7.13
C THR A 112 -8.47 -15.30 -6.57
#